data_e430f3040beea2ba6ad9022ec9f9699d
#
_entry.id   e430f3040beea2ba6ad9022ec9f9699d
#
_cell.length_a   1.000
_cell.length_b   1.000
_cell.length_c   1.000
_cell.angle_alpha   90.00
_cell.angle_beta   90.00
_cell.angle_gamma   90.00
#
_symmetry.space_group_name_H-M   'P 1'
#
loop_
_entity.id
_entity.type
_entity.pdbx_description
1 polymer ?
#
loop_
_entity_poly.entity_id
_entity_poly.type
_entity_poly.pdbx_seq_one_letter_code
_entity_poly.pdbx_strand_id
1 'polypeptide(L)'
;MESILITGASGFIGSFIVEEALKRKFGVWAGIRSTSSKRYLKNRKIHFLELDFAHPNELRAQLSGHKGTYNKFDYIIHCAGVTKCPDKHSFDYVNYLQTKYFIDTLKELNMVPKQFIYISTLSVFGPVREKDYTPIKADDPAVPNTAYGLSKLKAELYIQSMPGFPYVIYRPTGVYGPREADYYLMAKSIRKHVDFSVGFRRQDLTFVYVKDIVQAIFLGIEKKVVRKAYFLTDGKVYKSRAFSDLIQKELGNPFVLHLKCPLIVLKVISLFAEFIATRSGRSSTLNSDKYKIMKQRNWQCDITPVMKELGYVPEYDLEKGVRETIDWYKNEGWL
;
A
#
# COMPACT_ATOMS: atom_id res chain seq x y z
N MET A 1 27.38 -5.42 8.21
CA MET A 1 26.17 -4.58 8.09
C MET A 1 25.13 -5.41 7.36
N GLU A 2 23.94 -5.59 7.93
CA GLU A 2 22.88 -6.35 7.25
C GLU A 2 22.35 -5.57 6.04
N SER A 3 22.08 -6.30 4.97
CA SER A 3 21.64 -5.73 3.69
C SER A 3 20.14 -5.88 3.51
N ILE A 4 19.50 -4.83 2.97
CA ILE A 4 18.07 -4.81 2.73
C ILE A 4 17.76 -4.33 1.30
N LEU A 5 17.01 -5.14 0.55
CA LEU A 5 16.45 -4.75 -0.74
C LEU A 5 15.01 -4.28 -0.56
N ILE A 6 14.72 -3.08 -1.04
CA ILE A 6 13.36 -2.51 -1.03
C ILE A 6 12.92 -2.35 -2.47
N THR A 7 12.00 -3.17 -2.95
CA THR A 7 11.42 -3.00 -4.29
C THR A 7 10.28 -1.99 -4.24
N GLY A 8 10.04 -1.29 -5.34
CA GLY A 8 9.10 -0.16 -5.30
C GLY A 8 9.60 1.00 -4.43
N ALA A 9 10.91 1.10 -4.23
CA ALA A 9 11.58 2.08 -3.38
C ALA A 9 11.26 3.55 -3.74
N SER A 10 11.02 3.84 -5.01
CA SER A 10 10.65 5.18 -5.49
C SER A 10 9.19 5.55 -5.22
N GLY A 11 8.36 4.60 -4.79
CA GLY A 11 6.95 4.80 -4.48
C GLY A 11 6.72 5.44 -3.11
N PHE A 12 5.44 5.69 -2.79
CA PHE A 12 5.02 6.31 -1.55
C PHE A 12 5.56 5.55 -0.32
N ILE A 13 5.11 4.35 -0.05
CA ILE A 13 5.53 3.57 1.12
C ILE A 13 7.02 3.21 1.05
N GLY A 14 7.50 2.78 -0.12
CA GLY A 14 8.89 2.33 -0.31
C GLY A 14 9.92 3.41 0.03
N SER A 15 9.64 4.68 -0.29
CA SER A 15 10.56 5.78 0.01
C SER A 15 10.71 6.04 1.52
N PHE A 16 9.66 5.87 2.32
CA PHE A 16 9.74 5.95 3.78
C PHE A 16 10.48 4.77 4.39
N ILE A 17 10.32 3.57 3.83
CA ILE A 17 11.08 2.38 4.27
C ILE A 17 12.57 2.57 4.00
N VAL A 18 12.95 3.13 2.84
CA VAL A 18 14.35 3.45 2.52
C VAL A 18 14.94 4.43 3.54
N GLU A 19 14.22 5.50 3.88
CA GLU A 19 14.67 6.48 4.87
C GLU A 19 14.89 5.85 6.24
N GLU A 20 13.97 5.01 6.70
CA GLU A 20 14.08 4.35 8.00
C GLU A 20 15.19 3.29 8.02
N ALA A 21 15.35 2.52 6.93
CA ALA A 21 16.44 1.55 6.80
C ALA A 21 17.82 2.21 6.90
N LEU A 22 17.98 3.40 6.29
CA LEU A 22 19.22 4.19 6.41
C LEU A 22 19.47 4.67 7.84
N LYS A 23 18.43 5.15 8.55
CA LYS A 23 18.55 5.57 9.96
C LYS A 23 18.98 4.39 10.85
N ARG A 24 18.46 3.19 10.58
CA ARG A 24 18.81 1.96 11.28
C ARG A 24 20.13 1.34 10.83
N LYS A 25 20.87 2.02 9.95
CA LYS A 25 22.21 1.64 9.48
C LYS A 25 22.25 0.31 8.72
N PHE A 26 21.19 -0.03 7.98
CA PHE A 26 21.25 -1.11 6.99
C PHE A 26 22.06 -0.70 5.76
N GLY A 27 22.66 -1.67 5.07
CA GLY A 27 23.09 -1.53 3.69
C GLY A 27 21.87 -1.53 2.76
N VAL A 28 21.46 -0.34 2.28
CA VAL A 28 20.17 -0.15 1.60
C VAL A 28 20.29 -0.24 0.09
N TRP A 29 19.55 -1.16 -0.49
CA TRP A 29 19.38 -1.33 -1.93
C TRP A 29 17.97 -0.93 -2.35
N ALA A 30 17.89 0.12 -3.16
CA ALA A 30 16.62 0.58 -3.74
C ALA A 30 16.39 -0.14 -5.07
N GLY A 31 15.47 -1.09 -5.08
CA GLY A 31 15.00 -1.77 -6.29
C GLY A 31 14.05 -0.86 -7.07
N ILE A 32 14.49 -0.42 -8.25
CA ILE A 32 13.78 0.56 -9.10
C ILE A 32 13.75 0.08 -10.55
N ARG A 33 12.85 0.63 -11.36
CA ARG A 33 12.89 0.53 -12.83
C ARG A 33 13.78 1.64 -13.39
N SER A 34 14.32 1.49 -14.60
CA SER A 34 15.08 2.53 -15.30
C SER A 34 14.34 3.87 -15.37
N THR A 35 13.00 3.83 -15.52
CA THR A 35 12.11 5.01 -15.61
C THR A 35 11.67 5.58 -14.26
N SER A 36 12.12 5.01 -13.13
CA SER A 36 11.67 5.43 -11.80
C SER A 36 12.20 6.80 -11.40
N SER A 37 11.34 7.65 -10.86
CA SER A 37 11.76 8.92 -10.25
C SER A 37 12.58 8.67 -8.99
N LYS A 38 13.71 9.34 -8.86
CA LYS A 38 14.56 9.31 -7.65
C LYS A 38 14.30 10.51 -6.72
N ARG A 39 13.17 11.22 -6.88
CA ARG A 39 12.86 12.47 -6.15
C ARG A 39 13.06 12.35 -4.64
N TYR A 40 12.67 11.23 -4.04
CA TYR A 40 12.74 10.96 -2.60
C TYR A 40 13.92 10.05 -2.21
N LEU A 41 14.78 9.67 -3.15
CA LEU A 41 15.91 8.75 -2.95
C LEU A 41 17.25 9.50 -3.14
N LYS A 42 17.42 10.63 -2.41
CA LYS A 42 18.55 11.54 -2.60
C LYS A 42 19.79 11.20 -1.76
N ASN A 43 19.68 10.31 -0.79
CA ASN A 43 20.79 9.98 0.11
C ASN A 43 21.86 9.18 -0.64
N ARG A 44 23.13 9.62 -0.56
CA ARG A 44 24.27 9.00 -1.27
C ARG A 44 24.61 7.58 -0.79
N LYS A 45 24.07 7.15 0.36
CA LYS A 45 24.27 5.79 0.88
C LYS A 45 23.29 4.77 0.28
N ILE A 46 22.40 5.19 -0.60
CA ILE A 46 21.47 4.30 -1.30
C ILE A 46 22.18 3.67 -2.49
N HIS A 47 22.25 2.35 -2.51
CA HIS A 47 22.61 1.60 -3.69
C HIS A 47 21.39 1.39 -4.56
N PHE A 48 21.49 1.67 -5.85
CA PHE A 48 20.38 1.47 -6.79
C PHE A 48 20.58 0.13 -7.52
N LEU A 49 19.50 -0.66 -7.55
CA LEU A 49 19.44 -1.89 -8.33
C LEU A 49 18.27 -1.80 -9.30
N GLU A 50 18.56 -1.82 -10.60
CA GLU A 50 17.49 -1.93 -11.59
C GLU A 50 16.92 -3.34 -11.59
N LEU A 51 15.59 -3.44 -11.54
CA LEU A 51 14.88 -4.70 -11.56
C LEU A 51 13.72 -4.61 -12.55
N ASP A 52 13.80 -5.43 -13.58
CA ASP A 52 12.76 -5.56 -14.58
C ASP A 52 11.89 -6.79 -14.32
N PHE A 53 10.86 -6.61 -13.52
CA PHE A 53 9.93 -7.67 -13.18
C PHE A 53 9.05 -8.14 -14.36
N ALA A 54 8.99 -7.38 -15.45
CA ALA A 54 8.21 -7.73 -16.63
C ALA A 54 8.91 -8.76 -17.51
N HIS A 55 10.24 -8.81 -17.45
CA HIS A 55 11.06 -9.70 -18.28
C HIS A 55 11.89 -10.64 -17.38
N PRO A 56 11.42 -11.89 -17.15
CA PRO A 56 12.06 -12.82 -16.21
C PRO A 56 13.55 -13.08 -16.47
N ASN A 57 13.99 -13.12 -17.74
CA ASN A 57 15.39 -13.31 -18.09
C ASN A 57 16.26 -12.11 -17.68
N GLU A 58 15.76 -10.89 -17.89
CA GLU A 58 16.43 -9.66 -17.45
C GLU A 58 16.52 -9.60 -15.93
N LEU A 59 15.40 -9.87 -15.25
CA LEU A 59 15.36 -9.93 -13.80
C LEU A 59 16.39 -10.94 -13.25
N ARG A 60 16.49 -12.12 -13.88
CA ARG A 60 17.47 -13.14 -13.50
C ARG A 60 18.90 -12.67 -13.70
N ALA A 61 19.20 -12.02 -14.82
CA ALA A 61 20.54 -11.47 -15.10
C ALA A 61 20.91 -10.38 -14.08
N GLN A 62 19.99 -9.47 -13.77
CA GLN A 62 20.19 -8.39 -12.80
C GLN A 62 20.46 -8.92 -11.38
N LEU A 63 19.68 -9.90 -10.92
CA LEU A 63 19.87 -10.52 -9.61
C LEU A 63 21.14 -11.38 -9.55
N SER A 64 21.46 -12.10 -10.62
CA SER A 64 22.68 -12.90 -10.72
C SER A 64 23.93 -12.02 -10.68
N GLY A 65 23.93 -10.89 -11.42
CA GLY A 65 25.00 -9.89 -11.38
C GLY A 65 25.21 -9.30 -9.98
N HIS A 66 24.10 -8.97 -9.29
CA HIS A 66 24.18 -8.53 -7.90
C HIS A 66 24.79 -9.60 -6.99
N LYS A 67 24.32 -10.83 -7.08
CA LYS A 67 24.83 -11.96 -6.28
C LYS A 67 26.33 -12.18 -6.46
N GLY A 68 26.82 -12.07 -7.69
CA GLY A 68 28.25 -12.24 -8.00
C GLY A 68 29.14 -11.19 -7.31
N THR A 69 28.61 -10.00 -7.04
CA THR A 69 29.38 -8.89 -6.46
C THR A 69 29.16 -8.74 -4.95
N TYR A 70 27.92 -8.89 -4.47
CA TYR A 70 27.50 -8.51 -3.12
C TYR A 70 26.86 -9.64 -2.30
N ASN A 71 26.72 -10.84 -2.89
CA ASN A 71 26.00 -11.96 -2.25
C ASN A 71 24.48 -11.74 -2.20
N LYS A 72 23.76 -12.47 -1.32
CA LYS A 72 22.31 -12.33 -1.15
C LYS A 72 21.96 -11.24 -0.14
N PHE A 73 20.74 -10.72 -0.23
CA PHE A 73 20.19 -9.80 0.75
C PHE A 73 19.79 -10.53 2.04
N ASP A 74 20.00 -9.88 3.19
CA ASP A 74 19.49 -10.38 4.47
C ASP A 74 17.97 -10.25 4.54
N TYR A 75 17.43 -9.13 4.08
CA TYR A 75 16.00 -8.82 4.06
C TYR A 75 15.56 -8.32 2.70
N ILE A 76 14.35 -8.68 2.31
CA ILE A 76 13.71 -8.13 1.11
C ILE A 76 12.33 -7.59 1.50
N ILE A 77 12.08 -6.30 1.21
CA ILE A 77 10.76 -5.69 1.38
C ILE A 77 10.18 -5.44 -0.01
N HIS A 78 9.15 -6.21 -0.35
CA HIS A 78 8.51 -6.14 -1.66
C HIS A 78 7.29 -5.23 -1.61
N CYS A 79 7.50 -3.95 -1.96
CA CYS A 79 6.47 -2.92 -2.10
C CYS A 79 6.11 -2.64 -3.57
N ALA A 80 6.82 -3.25 -4.52
CA ALA A 80 6.51 -3.09 -5.94
C ALA A 80 5.12 -3.64 -6.23
N GLY A 81 4.33 -2.85 -6.94
CA GLY A 81 2.95 -3.16 -7.29
C GLY A 81 2.23 -1.91 -7.77
N VAL A 82 1.00 -2.09 -8.25
CA VAL A 82 0.15 -1.02 -8.77
C VAL A 82 -1.22 -1.05 -8.08
N THR A 83 -1.74 0.13 -7.78
CA THR A 83 -3.10 0.34 -7.24
C THR A 83 -4.05 0.87 -8.30
N LYS A 84 -3.53 1.22 -9.48
CA LYS A 84 -4.27 1.73 -10.65
C LYS A 84 -3.69 1.11 -11.91
N CYS A 85 -4.55 0.56 -12.77
CA CYS A 85 -4.19 0.02 -14.07
C CYS A 85 -5.21 0.43 -15.12
N PRO A 86 -4.82 0.48 -16.42
CA PRO A 86 -5.75 0.72 -17.52
C PRO A 86 -6.82 -0.37 -17.63
N ASP A 87 -6.45 -1.61 -17.36
CA ASP A 87 -7.32 -2.79 -17.44
C ASP A 87 -7.12 -3.74 -16.26
N LYS A 88 -8.05 -4.69 -16.09
CA LYS A 88 -8.05 -5.63 -14.96
C LYS A 88 -6.95 -6.70 -15.04
N HIS A 89 -6.53 -7.08 -16.25
CA HIS A 89 -5.49 -8.08 -16.45
C HIS A 89 -4.11 -7.55 -16.02
N SER A 90 -3.89 -6.25 -16.21
CA SER A 90 -2.66 -5.58 -15.77
C SER A 90 -2.45 -5.67 -14.27
N PHE A 91 -3.51 -5.69 -13.44
CA PHE A 91 -3.37 -5.93 -12.00
C PHE A 91 -2.81 -7.32 -11.70
N ASP A 92 -3.35 -8.34 -12.36
CA ASP A 92 -2.91 -9.73 -12.16
C ASP A 92 -1.46 -9.92 -12.61
N TYR A 93 -1.13 -9.36 -13.76
CA TYR A 93 0.23 -9.41 -14.29
C TYR A 93 1.23 -8.74 -13.35
N VAL A 94 0.96 -7.48 -12.94
CA VAL A 94 1.95 -6.71 -12.17
C VAL A 94 2.00 -7.16 -10.69
N ASN A 95 0.85 -7.35 -10.04
CA ASN A 95 0.84 -7.62 -8.59
C ASN A 95 1.06 -9.09 -8.25
N TYR A 96 0.66 -10.02 -9.15
CA TYR A 96 0.80 -11.44 -8.90
C TYR A 96 1.93 -12.07 -9.72
N LEU A 97 1.86 -12.05 -11.06
CA LEU A 97 2.84 -12.77 -11.87
C LEU A 97 4.27 -12.22 -11.72
N GLN A 98 4.44 -10.91 -11.68
CA GLN A 98 5.77 -10.32 -11.45
C GLN A 98 6.29 -10.62 -10.05
N THR A 99 5.44 -10.63 -9.02
CA THR A 99 5.83 -11.07 -7.67
C THR A 99 6.25 -12.54 -7.68
N LYS A 100 5.50 -13.40 -8.38
CA LYS A 100 5.84 -14.81 -8.57
C LYS A 100 7.20 -14.98 -9.25
N TYR A 101 7.43 -14.31 -10.38
CA TYR A 101 8.71 -14.37 -11.10
C TYR A 101 9.88 -13.94 -10.22
N PHE A 102 9.70 -12.88 -9.43
CA PHE A 102 10.73 -12.43 -8.52
C PHE A 102 11.09 -13.49 -7.48
N ILE A 103 10.11 -14.08 -6.84
CA ILE A 103 10.34 -15.10 -5.80
C ILE A 103 10.95 -16.37 -6.41
N ASP A 104 10.46 -16.82 -7.57
CA ASP A 104 11.02 -17.98 -8.26
C ASP A 104 12.49 -17.74 -8.62
N THR A 105 12.83 -16.57 -9.16
CA THR A 105 14.22 -16.20 -9.46
C THR A 105 15.10 -16.16 -8.20
N LEU A 106 14.59 -15.63 -7.08
CA LEU A 106 15.34 -15.66 -5.81
C LEU A 106 15.62 -17.09 -5.34
N LYS A 107 14.67 -18.01 -5.51
CA LYS A 107 14.86 -19.43 -5.17
C LYS A 107 15.86 -20.10 -6.08
N GLU A 108 15.73 -19.96 -7.40
CA GLU A 108 16.65 -20.53 -8.40
C GLU A 108 18.09 -20.07 -8.18
N LEU A 109 18.27 -18.79 -7.83
CA LEU A 109 19.60 -18.23 -7.57
C LEU A 109 20.11 -18.47 -6.14
N ASN A 110 19.39 -19.22 -5.28
CA ASN A 110 19.70 -19.36 -3.85
C ASN A 110 19.89 -18.01 -3.13
N MET A 111 19.01 -17.05 -3.43
CA MET A 111 19.00 -15.69 -2.85
C MET A 111 17.82 -15.47 -1.90
N VAL A 112 17.16 -16.52 -1.42
CA VAL A 112 16.09 -16.40 -0.43
C VAL A 112 16.64 -15.68 0.81
N PRO A 113 16.02 -14.57 1.25
CA PRO A 113 16.48 -13.77 2.38
C PRO A 113 16.17 -14.46 3.72
N LYS A 114 16.67 -13.91 4.83
CA LYS A 114 16.24 -14.29 6.18
C LYS A 114 14.74 -14.01 6.39
N GLN A 115 14.23 -12.94 5.77
CA GLN A 115 12.83 -12.56 5.82
C GLN A 115 12.42 -11.83 4.52
N PHE A 116 11.33 -12.32 3.90
CA PHE A 116 10.68 -11.70 2.74
C PHE A 116 9.39 -11.00 3.20
N ILE A 117 9.39 -9.69 3.16
CA ILE A 117 8.27 -8.86 3.63
C ILE A 117 7.45 -8.41 2.43
N TYR A 118 6.17 -8.76 2.41
CA TYR A 118 5.24 -8.42 1.34
C TYR A 118 4.22 -7.40 1.81
N ILE A 119 4.12 -6.27 1.11
CA ILE A 119 3.09 -5.27 1.39
C ILE A 119 1.85 -5.60 0.57
N SER A 120 0.85 -6.13 1.27
CA SER A 120 -0.46 -6.48 0.74
C SER A 120 -1.49 -5.37 1.03
N THR A 121 -2.73 -5.72 1.31
CA THR A 121 -3.85 -4.80 1.57
C THR A 121 -4.99 -5.51 2.28
N LEU A 122 -5.79 -4.78 3.08
CA LEU A 122 -7.06 -5.30 3.62
C LEU A 122 -8.07 -5.65 2.50
N SER A 123 -7.94 -5.06 1.31
CA SER A 123 -8.84 -5.32 0.17
C SER A 123 -8.85 -6.77 -0.31
N VAL A 124 -7.93 -7.63 0.13
CA VAL A 124 -7.94 -9.08 -0.15
C VAL A 124 -9.15 -9.78 0.47
N PHE A 125 -9.77 -9.20 1.51
CA PHE A 125 -10.96 -9.77 2.14
C PHE A 125 -12.26 -9.36 1.44
N GLY A 126 -12.31 -8.21 0.78
CA GLY A 126 -13.54 -7.69 0.18
C GLY A 126 -14.59 -7.26 1.22
N PRO A 127 -15.89 -7.19 0.85
CA PRO A 127 -16.94 -6.67 1.70
C PRO A 127 -17.46 -7.74 2.71
N VAL A 128 -16.66 -8.04 3.71
CA VAL A 128 -17.02 -8.98 4.79
C VAL A 128 -17.53 -8.22 6.01
N ARG A 129 -18.33 -8.89 6.87
CA ARG A 129 -18.88 -8.36 8.13
C ARG A 129 -19.63 -7.02 8.00
N GLU A 130 -20.26 -6.78 6.84
CA GLU A 130 -21.03 -5.55 6.59
C GLU A 130 -22.39 -5.49 7.27
N LYS A 131 -22.83 -6.57 7.91
CA LYS A 131 -24.11 -6.63 8.65
C LYS A 131 -23.94 -6.21 10.09
N ASP A 132 -22.94 -6.75 10.75
CA ASP A 132 -22.66 -6.57 12.18
C ASP A 132 -21.58 -5.52 12.47
N TYR A 133 -20.77 -5.15 11.46
CA TYR A 133 -19.68 -4.20 11.59
C TYR A 133 -18.63 -4.62 12.64
N THR A 134 -18.44 -5.92 12.82
CA THR A 134 -17.35 -6.42 13.67
C THR A 134 -16.02 -6.38 12.91
N PRO A 135 -14.88 -6.34 13.61
CA PRO A 135 -13.57 -6.32 12.96
C PRO A 135 -13.32 -7.59 12.13
N ILE A 136 -12.79 -7.40 10.92
CA ILE A 136 -12.33 -8.48 10.04
C ILE A 136 -11.16 -9.19 10.72
N LYS A 137 -11.22 -10.53 10.79
CA LYS A 137 -10.19 -11.38 11.39
C LYS A 137 -9.36 -12.09 10.33
N ALA A 138 -8.18 -12.55 10.71
CA ALA A 138 -7.26 -13.23 9.79
C ALA A 138 -7.80 -14.56 9.25
N ASP A 139 -8.71 -15.20 9.97
CA ASP A 139 -9.38 -16.46 9.62
C ASP A 139 -10.71 -16.27 8.87
N ASP A 140 -11.17 -15.03 8.67
CA ASP A 140 -12.30 -14.76 7.80
C ASP A 140 -12.00 -15.16 6.35
N PRO A 141 -13.01 -15.59 5.57
CA PRO A 141 -12.80 -15.93 4.17
C PRO A 141 -12.38 -14.69 3.36
N ALA A 142 -11.27 -14.82 2.66
CA ALA A 142 -10.80 -13.78 1.73
C ALA A 142 -11.58 -13.88 0.41
N VAL A 143 -12.53 -12.95 0.20
CA VAL A 143 -13.41 -12.91 -0.99
C VAL A 143 -13.33 -11.52 -1.64
N PRO A 144 -12.18 -11.18 -2.27
CA PRO A 144 -12.02 -9.87 -2.89
C PRO A 144 -12.99 -9.65 -4.04
N ASN A 145 -13.57 -8.47 -4.10
CA ASN A 145 -14.52 -8.08 -5.15
C ASN A 145 -13.94 -7.13 -6.19
N THR A 146 -12.63 -6.80 -6.07
CA THR A 146 -11.90 -5.92 -7.00
C THR A 146 -10.76 -6.69 -7.68
N ALA A 147 -10.36 -6.28 -8.89
CA ALA A 147 -9.22 -6.87 -9.58
C ALA A 147 -7.92 -6.64 -8.80
N TYR A 148 -7.77 -5.46 -8.19
CA TYR A 148 -6.65 -5.16 -7.28
C TYR A 148 -6.60 -6.14 -6.09
N GLY A 149 -7.68 -6.26 -5.33
CA GLY A 149 -7.74 -7.17 -4.17
C GLY A 149 -7.47 -8.61 -4.56
N LEU A 150 -8.05 -9.07 -5.70
CA LEU A 150 -7.83 -10.43 -6.21
C LEU A 150 -6.36 -10.66 -6.59
N SER A 151 -5.72 -9.73 -7.28
CA SER A 151 -4.31 -9.86 -7.67
C SER A 151 -3.37 -9.92 -6.46
N LYS A 152 -3.65 -9.13 -5.41
CA LYS A 152 -2.90 -9.17 -4.15
C LYS A 152 -3.13 -10.47 -3.40
N LEU A 153 -4.37 -10.99 -3.37
CA LEU A 153 -4.68 -12.29 -2.76
C LEU A 153 -3.95 -13.44 -3.46
N LYS A 154 -3.94 -13.48 -4.79
CA LYS A 154 -3.20 -14.49 -5.55
C LYS A 154 -1.70 -14.50 -5.19
N ALA A 155 -1.10 -13.33 -5.04
CA ALA A 155 0.29 -13.22 -4.61
C ALA A 155 0.50 -13.73 -3.17
N GLU A 156 -0.41 -13.38 -2.23
CA GLU A 156 -0.35 -13.90 -0.86
C GLU A 156 -0.45 -15.43 -0.82
N LEU A 157 -1.43 -16.01 -1.54
CA LEU A 157 -1.62 -17.46 -1.59
C LEU A 157 -0.39 -18.15 -2.18
N TYR A 158 0.21 -17.59 -3.23
CA TYR A 158 1.45 -18.10 -3.79
C TYR A 158 2.59 -18.08 -2.78
N ILE A 159 2.81 -16.97 -2.09
CA ILE A 159 3.82 -16.82 -1.05
C ILE A 159 3.61 -17.84 0.08
N GLN A 160 2.37 -17.99 0.53
CA GLN A 160 1.99 -18.89 1.62
C GLN A 160 2.09 -20.37 1.25
N SER A 161 1.90 -20.70 -0.02
CA SER A 161 1.96 -22.08 -0.50
C SER A 161 3.37 -22.70 -0.48
N MET A 162 4.42 -21.87 -0.35
CA MET A 162 5.80 -22.34 -0.42
C MET A 162 6.28 -22.88 0.94
N PRO A 163 6.64 -24.18 1.03
CA PRO A 163 7.19 -24.74 2.25
C PRO A 163 8.50 -24.04 2.66
N GLY A 164 8.61 -23.67 3.92
CA GLY A 164 9.83 -23.09 4.49
C GLY A 164 10.17 -21.66 4.02
N PHE A 165 9.40 -21.05 3.12
CA PHE A 165 9.67 -19.68 2.66
C PHE A 165 9.42 -18.67 3.80
N PRO A 166 10.40 -17.79 4.13
CA PRO A 166 10.36 -16.95 5.34
C PRO A 166 9.61 -15.64 5.11
N TYR A 167 8.30 -15.71 4.84
CA TYR A 167 7.49 -14.53 4.55
C TYR A 167 6.94 -13.83 5.78
N VAL A 168 6.72 -12.52 5.65
CA VAL A 168 5.80 -11.73 6.48
C VAL A 168 4.92 -10.90 5.56
N ILE A 169 3.61 -10.94 5.76
CA ILE A 169 2.64 -10.21 4.96
C ILE A 169 2.00 -9.13 5.82
N TYR A 170 2.07 -7.87 5.38
CA TYR A 170 1.35 -6.77 6.00
C TYR A 170 0.16 -6.36 5.12
N ARG A 171 -1.01 -6.26 5.74
CA ARG A 171 -2.29 -5.90 5.11
C ARG A 171 -2.79 -4.57 5.66
N PRO A 172 -2.21 -3.44 5.22
CA PRO A 172 -2.66 -2.13 5.66
C PRO A 172 -4.08 -1.82 5.16
N THR A 173 -4.77 -0.96 5.89
CA THR A 173 -6.05 -0.34 5.51
C THR A 173 -5.82 0.86 4.58
N GLY A 174 -6.60 1.94 4.70
CA GLY A 174 -6.36 3.17 3.96
C GLY A 174 -5.05 3.84 4.38
N VAL A 175 -4.00 3.71 3.56
CA VAL A 175 -2.68 4.28 3.86
C VAL A 175 -2.64 5.73 3.45
N TYR A 176 -2.24 6.62 4.36
CA TYR A 176 -2.11 8.05 4.09
C TYR A 176 -0.80 8.62 4.67
N GLY A 177 -0.46 9.83 4.25
CA GLY A 177 0.74 10.53 4.69
C GLY A 177 1.34 11.42 3.61
N PRO A 178 2.47 12.09 3.89
CA PRO A 178 3.24 12.84 2.89
C PRO A 178 3.56 11.99 1.65
N ARG A 179 3.56 12.61 0.46
CA ARG A 179 3.81 11.96 -0.86
C ARG A 179 2.65 11.13 -1.41
N GLU A 180 1.55 10.98 -0.66
CA GLU A 180 0.38 10.24 -1.12
C GLU A 180 -0.51 11.14 -2.01
N ALA A 181 -0.93 10.63 -3.18
CA ALA A 181 -1.59 11.44 -4.21
C ALA A 181 -3.12 11.43 -4.15
N ASP A 182 -3.76 10.37 -3.65
CA ASP A 182 -5.22 10.27 -3.64
C ASP A 182 -5.83 11.19 -2.57
N TYR A 183 -5.26 11.22 -1.38
CA TYR A 183 -5.69 12.15 -0.31
C TYR A 183 -5.29 13.59 -0.61
N TYR A 184 -4.21 13.81 -1.37
CA TYR A 184 -3.92 15.13 -1.93
C TYR A 184 -5.06 15.65 -2.82
N LEU A 185 -5.62 14.80 -3.69
CA LEU A 185 -6.76 15.19 -4.52
C LEU A 185 -7.98 15.57 -3.69
N MET A 186 -8.23 14.89 -2.56
CA MET A 186 -9.27 15.25 -1.61
C MET A 186 -8.98 16.62 -0.98
N ALA A 187 -7.77 16.86 -0.50
CA ALA A 187 -7.36 18.15 0.06
C ALA A 187 -7.49 19.30 -0.96
N LYS A 188 -7.12 19.05 -2.21
CA LYS A 188 -7.28 20.00 -3.31
C LYS A 188 -8.75 20.33 -3.60
N SER A 189 -9.64 19.33 -3.50
CA SER A 189 -11.08 19.53 -3.67
C SER A 189 -11.66 20.37 -2.51
N ILE A 190 -11.29 20.07 -1.29
CA ILE A 190 -11.72 20.83 -0.09
C ILE A 190 -11.21 22.26 -0.15
N ARG A 191 -9.97 22.49 -0.58
CA ARG A 191 -9.43 23.84 -0.82
C ARG A 191 -10.23 24.62 -1.88
N LYS A 192 -10.86 23.91 -2.83
CA LYS A 192 -11.78 24.47 -3.83
C LYS A 192 -13.23 24.51 -3.33
N HIS A 193 -13.45 24.42 -2.04
CA HIS A 193 -14.74 24.51 -1.40
C HIS A 193 -15.73 23.37 -1.69
N VAL A 194 -15.25 22.19 -2.09
CA VAL A 194 -16.11 21.04 -2.38
C VAL A 194 -15.57 19.78 -1.72
N ASP A 195 -16.44 19.07 -0.99
CA ASP A 195 -16.19 17.75 -0.42
C ASP A 195 -17.24 16.76 -0.91
N PHE A 196 -16.79 15.61 -1.39
CA PHE A 196 -17.64 14.52 -1.88
C PHE A 196 -17.62 13.34 -0.91
N SER A 197 -18.80 12.96 -0.42
CA SER A 197 -18.99 11.73 0.33
C SER A 197 -19.86 10.73 -0.44
N VAL A 198 -19.71 9.44 -0.15
CA VAL A 198 -20.33 8.37 -0.92
C VAL A 198 -21.47 7.71 -0.15
N GLY A 199 -22.65 7.70 -0.77
CA GLY A 199 -23.82 7.02 -0.23
C GLY A 199 -24.38 7.64 1.05
N PHE A 200 -25.44 7.01 1.58
CA PHE A 200 -26.17 7.48 2.77
C PHE A 200 -26.11 6.47 3.93
N ARG A 201 -25.53 5.30 3.69
CA ARG A 201 -25.42 4.25 4.71
C ARG A 201 -24.17 4.46 5.57
N ARG A 202 -24.20 3.93 6.78
CA ARG A 202 -23.06 3.88 7.68
C ARG A 202 -21.84 3.24 6.97
N GLN A 203 -20.70 3.86 7.11
CA GLN A 203 -19.40 3.30 6.77
C GLN A 203 -18.50 3.45 7.99
N ASP A 204 -17.85 2.37 8.35
CA ASP A 204 -16.82 2.32 9.38
C ASP A 204 -15.47 2.13 8.69
N LEU A 205 -14.68 3.20 8.72
CA LEU A 205 -13.40 3.28 8.03
C LEU A 205 -12.26 3.17 9.03
N THR A 206 -11.14 2.62 8.58
CA THR A 206 -9.88 2.59 9.33
C THR A 206 -8.76 3.10 8.45
N PHE A 207 -7.76 3.69 9.07
CA PHE A 207 -6.61 4.27 8.37
C PHE A 207 -5.32 3.85 9.06
N VAL A 208 -4.22 3.96 8.34
CA VAL A 208 -2.88 3.78 8.89
C VAL A 208 -1.94 4.82 8.30
N TYR A 209 -1.22 5.50 9.16
CA TYR A 209 -0.21 6.45 8.73
C TYR A 209 1.02 5.72 8.19
N VAL A 210 1.63 6.25 7.15
CA VAL A 210 2.75 5.57 6.46
C VAL A 210 3.92 5.23 7.39
N LYS A 211 4.24 6.08 8.36
CA LYS A 211 5.32 5.80 9.32
C LYS A 211 5.01 4.65 10.27
N ASP A 212 3.73 4.42 10.60
CA ASP A 212 3.32 3.29 11.43
C ASP A 212 3.45 1.95 10.68
N ILE A 213 3.24 1.95 9.35
CA ILE A 213 3.56 0.78 8.52
C ILE A 213 5.06 0.49 8.58
N VAL A 214 5.88 1.52 8.44
CA VAL A 214 7.34 1.41 8.52
C VAL A 214 7.76 0.87 9.88
N GLN A 215 7.19 1.38 10.97
CA GLN A 215 7.41 0.87 12.33
C GLN A 215 7.11 -0.63 12.42
N ALA A 216 5.92 -1.07 11.96
CA ALA A 216 5.52 -2.47 12.00
C ALA A 216 6.48 -3.39 11.23
N ILE A 217 6.96 -2.94 10.07
CA ILE A 217 7.94 -3.69 9.25
C ILE A 217 9.23 -3.93 10.04
N PHE A 218 9.81 -2.88 10.62
CA PHE A 218 11.07 -3.02 11.36
C PHE A 218 10.91 -3.75 12.68
N LEU A 219 9.78 -3.63 13.38
CA LEU A 219 9.45 -4.50 14.51
C LEU A 219 9.43 -5.98 14.10
N GLY A 220 8.85 -6.30 12.95
CA GLY A 220 8.86 -7.67 12.41
C GLY A 220 10.26 -8.19 12.09
N ILE A 221 11.16 -7.33 11.62
CA ILE A 221 12.58 -7.66 11.40
C ILE A 221 13.29 -7.92 12.75
N GLU A 222 13.13 -7.03 13.72
CA GLU A 222 13.74 -7.14 15.04
C GLU A 222 13.28 -8.39 15.79
N LYS A 223 11.99 -8.71 15.72
CA LYS A 223 11.38 -9.90 16.31
C LYS A 223 11.66 -11.19 15.52
N LYS A 224 12.27 -11.08 14.33
CA LYS A 224 12.61 -12.21 13.43
C LYS A 224 11.40 -13.10 13.12
N VAL A 225 10.19 -12.52 13.05
CA VAL A 225 8.98 -13.28 12.77
C VAL A 225 8.97 -13.75 11.33
N VAL A 226 8.49 -14.97 11.08
CA VAL A 226 8.31 -15.52 9.74
C VAL A 226 6.99 -16.28 9.65
N ARG A 227 6.46 -16.42 8.44
CA ARG A 227 5.21 -17.13 8.11
C ARG A 227 3.99 -16.55 8.84
N LYS A 228 3.94 -15.23 8.91
CA LYS A 228 2.89 -14.45 9.56
C LYS A 228 2.24 -13.47 8.60
N ALA A 229 0.98 -13.14 8.86
CA ALA A 229 0.24 -12.10 8.17
C ALA A 229 -0.48 -11.21 9.19
N TYR A 230 -0.35 -9.88 9.05
CA TYR A 230 -0.86 -8.91 10.00
C TYR A 230 -1.67 -7.82 9.30
N PHE A 231 -2.78 -7.43 9.91
CA PHE A 231 -3.46 -6.18 9.58
C PHE A 231 -2.75 -4.99 10.22
N LEU A 232 -2.81 -3.84 9.54
CA LEU A 232 -2.27 -2.58 10.06
C LEU A 232 -3.29 -1.45 9.96
N THR A 233 -3.60 -0.85 11.10
CA THR A 233 -4.41 0.36 11.26
C THR A 233 -3.93 1.11 12.51
N ASP A 234 -4.43 2.31 12.71
CA ASP A 234 -4.20 3.07 13.95
C ASP A 234 -5.05 2.59 15.15
N GLY A 235 -5.79 1.48 14.98
CA GLY A 235 -6.64 0.90 16.04
C GLY A 235 -7.97 1.61 16.28
N LYS A 236 -8.26 2.71 15.55
CA LYS A 236 -9.50 3.48 15.70
C LYS A 236 -10.43 3.28 14.49
N VAL A 237 -11.72 3.50 14.72
CA VAL A 237 -12.76 3.41 13.69
C VAL A 237 -13.34 4.79 13.46
N TYR A 238 -13.43 5.17 12.19
CA TYR A 238 -13.83 6.50 11.77
C TYR A 238 -15.08 6.47 10.89
N LYS A 239 -15.90 7.52 11.00
CA LYS A 239 -17.02 7.74 10.08
C LYS A 239 -16.52 8.27 8.74
N SER A 240 -17.34 8.11 7.70
CA SER A 240 -16.97 8.44 6.30
C SER A 240 -16.41 9.85 6.09
N ARG A 241 -16.81 10.84 6.92
CA ARG A 241 -16.35 12.22 6.80
C ARG A 241 -15.16 12.59 7.70
N ALA A 242 -14.79 11.73 8.64
CA ALA A 242 -13.76 12.09 9.63
C ALA A 242 -12.45 12.57 8.98
N PHE A 243 -12.05 11.96 7.87
CA PHE A 243 -10.83 12.36 7.17
C PHE A 243 -10.99 13.74 6.49
N SER A 244 -12.08 13.96 5.76
CA SER A 244 -12.32 15.24 5.08
C SER A 244 -12.56 16.39 6.06
N ASP A 245 -13.24 16.13 7.19
CA ASP A 245 -13.45 17.13 8.24
C ASP A 245 -12.11 17.59 8.86
N LEU A 246 -11.16 16.66 9.07
CA LEU A 246 -9.82 16.99 9.55
C LEU A 246 -9.01 17.77 8.50
N ILE A 247 -9.08 17.38 7.23
CA ILE A 247 -8.44 18.17 6.14
C ILE A 247 -9.00 19.60 6.14
N GLN A 248 -10.33 19.77 6.22
CA GLN A 248 -10.96 21.09 6.27
C GLN A 248 -10.45 21.92 7.44
N LYS A 249 -10.32 21.31 8.63
CA LYS A 249 -9.76 21.93 9.84
C LYS A 249 -8.33 22.42 9.59
N GLU A 250 -7.45 21.57 9.04
CA GLU A 250 -6.02 21.90 8.80
C GLU A 250 -5.84 22.91 7.64
N LEU A 251 -6.85 23.11 6.81
CA LEU A 251 -6.89 24.16 5.78
C LEU A 251 -7.46 25.49 6.31
N GLY A 252 -7.72 25.62 7.61
CA GLY A 252 -8.23 26.83 8.24
C GLY A 252 -9.74 26.96 8.22
N ASN A 253 -10.47 25.86 8.17
CA ASN A 253 -11.93 25.78 8.16
C ASN A 253 -12.59 26.62 7.04
N PRO A 254 -12.18 26.52 5.76
CA PRO A 254 -12.87 27.21 4.69
C PRO A 254 -14.33 26.75 4.63
N PHE A 255 -15.21 27.60 4.10
CA PHE A 255 -16.55 27.15 3.74
C PHE A 255 -16.46 26.03 2.71
N VAL A 256 -17.14 24.90 2.94
CA VAL A 256 -17.09 23.72 2.04
C VAL A 256 -18.50 23.22 1.79
N LEU A 257 -18.85 23.08 0.51
CA LEU A 257 -20.09 22.44 0.10
C LEU A 257 -19.93 20.92 0.15
N HIS A 258 -20.63 20.28 1.09
CA HIS A 258 -20.61 18.84 1.26
C HIS A 258 -21.67 18.15 0.37
N LEU A 259 -21.21 17.46 -0.66
CA LEU A 259 -22.06 16.77 -1.62
C LEU A 259 -22.08 15.27 -1.35
N LYS A 260 -23.24 14.69 -1.08
CA LYS A 260 -23.42 13.24 -0.97
C LYS A 260 -23.78 12.67 -2.33
N CYS A 261 -22.90 11.84 -2.87
CA CYS A 261 -23.11 11.16 -4.14
C CYS A 261 -23.88 9.85 -3.94
N PRO A 262 -25.10 9.69 -4.48
CA PRO A 262 -25.83 8.43 -4.47
C PRO A 262 -25.01 7.33 -5.16
N LEU A 263 -25.04 6.09 -4.64
CA LEU A 263 -24.27 4.97 -5.20
C LEU A 263 -24.58 4.68 -6.67
N ILE A 264 -25.82 4.90 -7.11
CA ILE A 264 -26.23 4.73 -8.51
C ILE A 264 -25.50 5.74 -9.41
N VAL A 265 -25.49 7.01 -9.01
CA VAL A 265 -24.80 8.08 -9.74
C VAL A 265 -23.30 7.79 -9.80
N LEU A 266 -22.69 7.46 -8.68
CA LEU A 266 -21.29 7.08 -8.62
C LEU A 266 -20.97 5.91 -9.55
N LYS A 267 -21.83 4.88 -9.61
CA LYS A 267 -21.66 3.72 -10.49
C LYS A 267 -21.65 4.13 -11.96
N VAL A 268 -22.62 4.95 -12.37
CA VAL A 268 -22.72 5.42 -13.78
C VAL A 268 -21.49 6.24 -14.15
N ILE A 269 -21.08 7.20 -13.29
CA ILE A 269 -19.90 8.02 -13.52
C ILE A 269 -18.64 7.14 -13.59
N SER A 270 -18.50 6.14 -12.71
CA SER A 270 -17.36 5.24 -12.71
C SER A 270 -17.25 4.42 -13.99
N LEU A 271 -18.36 3.86 -14.47
CA LEU A 271 -18.40 3.08 -15.71
C LEU A 271 -18.09 3.97 -16.95
N PHE A 272 -18.62 5.17 -16.98
CA PHE A 272 -18.37 6.12 -18.08
C PHE A 272 -16.90 6.59 -18.09
N ALA A 273 -16.35 6.92 -16.93
CA ALA A 273 -14.94 7.32 -16.79
C ALA A 273 -13.98 6.16 -17.17
N GLU A 274 -14.33 4.91 -16.78
CA GLU A 274 -13.57 3.71 -17.16
C GLU A 274 -13.62 3.49 -18.67
N PHE A 275 -14.79 3.64 -19.30
CA PHE A 275 -14.96 3.50 -20.75
C PHE A 275 -14.10 4.49 -21.55
N ILE A 276 -14.11 5.78 -21.15
CA ILE A 276 -13.28 6.81 -21.82
C ILE A 276 -11.78 6.50 -21.60
N ALA A 277 -11.38 6.16 -20.40
CA ALA A 277 -9.99 5.88 -20.06
C ALA A 277 -9.45 4.67 -20.85
N THR A 278 -10.23 3.59 -20.94
CA THR A 278 -9.86 2.39 -21.71
C THR A 278 -9.66 2.72 -23.19
N ARG A 279 -10.54 3.55 -23.77
CA ARG A 279 -10.38 3.98 -25.18
C ARG A 279 -9.17 4.88 -25.41
N SER A 280 -8.76 5.65 -24.41
CA SER A 280 -7.59 6.53 -24.50
C SER A 280 -6.27 5.89 -24.04
N GLY A 281 -6.28 4.60 -23.68
CA GLY A 281 -5.10 3.88 -23.16
C GLY A 281 -4.60 4.41 -21.81
N ARG A 282 -5.45 5.13 -21.06
CA ARG A 282 -5.12 5.75 -19.77
C ARG A 282 -5.84 5.02 -18.62
N SER A 283 -5.30 5.11 -17.43
CA SER A 283 -5.99 4.66 -16.22
C SER A 283 -6.92 5.75 -15.69
N SER A 284 -8.17 5.36 -15.35
CA SER A 284 -9.09 6.25 -14.65
C SER A 284 -8.89 6.20 -13.14
N THR A 285 -8.89 7.36 -12.49
CA THR A 285 -8.90 7.45 -11.02
C THR A 285 -10.22 6.95 -10.44
N LEU A 286 -11.32 7.11 -11.17
CA LEU A 286 -12.63 6.60 -10.84
C LEU A 286 -13.03 5.53 -11.87
N ASN A 287 -13.09 4.27 -11.42
CA ASN A 287 -13.42 3.11 -12.22
C ASN A 287 -14.32 2.14 -11.43
N SER A 288 -14.71 1.04 -12.05
CA SER A 288 -15.58 0.03 -11.43
C SER A 288 -15.01 -0.58 -10.14
N ASP A 289 -13.70 -0.75 -10.04
CA ASP A 289 -13.03 -1.25 -8.83
C ASP A 289 -13.03 -0.19 -7.71
N LYS A 290 -12.73 1.08 -8.06
CA LYS A 290 -12.81 2.18 -7.09
C LYS A 290 -14.24 2.35 -6.55
N TYR A 291 -15.26 2.23 -7.43
CA TYR A 291 -16.66 2.21 -7.00
C TYR A 291 -16.93 1.12 -5.96
N LYS A 292 -16.45 -0.12 -6.16
CA LYS A 292 -16.64 -1.22 -5.20
C LYS A 292 -15.98 -0.94 -3.86
N ILE A 293 -14.76 -0.39 -3.87
CA ILE A 293 -14.04 0.03 -2.65
C ILE A 293 -14.83 1.11 -1.91
N MET A 294 -15.29 2.14 -2.62
CA MET A 294 -16.05 3.26 -2.03
C MET A 294 -17.42 2.84 -1.52
N LYS A 295 -18.03 1.82 -2.11
CA LYS A 295 -19.31 1.25 -1.68
C LYS A 295 -19.19 0.40 -0.41
N GLN A 296 -18.04 -0.21 -0.17
CA GLN A 296 -17.82 -1.10 0.98
C GLN A 296 -18.00 -0.34 2.28
N ARG A 297 -18.70 -0.96 3.24
CA ARG A 297 -19.16 -0.28 4.45
C ARG A 297 -18.33 -0.58 5.69
N ASN A 298 -17.71 -1.77 5.75
CA ASN A 298 -16.87 -2.17 6.88
C ASN A 298 -15.40 -2.34 6.44
N TRP A 299 -14.53 -1.55 7.05
CA TRP A 299 -13.07 -1.60 6.88
C TRP A 299 -12.35 -1.80 8.22
N GLN A 300 -13.08 -2.23 9.26
CA GLN A 300 -12.46 -2.55 10.53
C GLN A 300 -11.69 -3.87 10.42
N CYS A 301 -10.55 -3.96 11.07
CA CYS A 301 -9.80 -5.21 11.16
C CYS A 301 -9.14 -5.37 12.54
N ASP A 302 -8.94 -6.62 12.94
CA ASP A 302 -8.34 -6.97 14.22
C ASP A 302 -6.81 -6.87 14.16
N ILE A 303 -6.25 -5.88 14.86
CA ILE A 303 -4.79 -5.68 14.98
C ILE A 303 -4.21 -6.30 16.26
N THR A 304 -5.01 -7.01 17.05
CA THR A 304 -4.54 -7.65 18.28
C THR A 304 -3.32 -8.57 18.04
N PRO A 305 -3.26 -9.37 16.95
CA PRO A 305 -2.09 -10.20 16.67
C PRO A 305 -0.80 -9.40 16.50
N VAL A 306 -0.81 -8.33 15.69
CA VAL A 306 0.40 -7.53 15.48
C VAL A 306 0.82 -6.76 16.73
N MET A 307 -0.13 -6.29 17.53
CA MET A 307 0.17 -5.67 18.83
C MET A 307 0.83 -6.64 19.80
N LYS A 308 0.28 -7.85 19.94
CA LYS A 308 0.81 -8.86 20.87
C LYS A 308 2.15 -9.45 20.43
N GLU A 309 2.28 -9.79 19.14
CA GLU A 309 3.46 -10.52 18.66
C GLU A 309 4.64 -9.58 18.35
N LEU A 310 4.38 -8.37 17.83
CA LEU A 310 5.44 -7.42 17.48
C LEU A 310 5.62 -6.30 18.52
N GLY A 311 4.66 -6.07 19.40
CA GLY A 311 4.62 -4.88 20.25
C GLY A 311 4.25 -3.63 19.46
N TYR A 312 3.52 -3.79 18.34
CA TYR A 312 3.10 -2.66 17.52
C TYR A 312 2.15 -1.75 18.28
N VAL A 313 2.50 -0.48 18.38
CA VAL A 313 1.67 0.59 18.93
C VAL A 313 1.65 1.72 17.92
N PRO A 314 0.51 2.02 17.28
CA PRO A 314 0.41 3.14 16.36
C PRO A 314 0.81 4.46 17.04
N GLU A 315 1.72 5.20 16.45
CA GLU A 315 2.17 6.51 16.96
C GLU A 315 1.32 7.66 16.44
N TYR A 316 0.55 7.41 15.38
CA TYR A 316 -0.27 8.40 14.70
C TYR A 316 -1.75 7.99 14.72
N ASP A 317 -2.57 8.82 15.35
CA ASP A 317 -4.00 8.81 15.05
C ASP A 317 -4.30 9.65 13.80
N LEU A 318 -5.56 9.62 13.36
CA LEU A 318 -5.94 10.31 12.13
C LEU A 318 -5.71 11.82 12.20
N GLU A 319 -5.94 12.46 13.37
CA GLU A 319 -5.77 13.91 13.53
C GLU A 319 -4.30 14.33 13.40
N LYS A 320 -3.42 13.66 14.13
CA LYS A 320 -1.97 13.92 14.07
C LYS A 320 -1.41 13.66 12.67
N GLY A 321 -1.82 12.55 12.04
CA GLY A 321 -1.32 12.18 10.73
C GLY A 321 -1.83 13.09 9.61
N VAL A 322 -3.10 13.52 9.64
CA VAL A 322 -3.65 14.48 8.67
C VAL A 322 -2.96 15.82 8.79
N ARG A 323 -2.71 16.32 10.01
CA ARG A 323 -1.97 17.57 10.23
C ARG A 323 -0.59 17.50 9.56
N GLU A 324 0.22 16.50 9.86
CA GLU A 324 1.57 16.35 9.28
C GLU A 324 1.49 16.21 7.74
N THR A 325 0.46 15.52 7.23
CA THR A 325 0.26 15.35 5.80
C THR A 325 -0.05 16.66 5.09
N ILE A 326 -0.97 17.47 5.64
CA ILE A 326 -1.36 18.77 5.07
C ILE A 326 -0.22 19.77 5.16
N ASP A 327 0.51 19.80 6.27
CA ASP A 327 1.69 20.65 6.42
C ASP A 327 2.75 20.31 5.37
N TRP A 328 2.98 19.01 5.12
CA TRP A 328 3.89 18.58 4.08
C TRP A 328 3.41 19.01 2.68
N TYR A 329 2.11 18.86 2.37
CA TYR A 329 1.57 19.31 1.07
C TYR A 329 1.76 20.82 0.87
N LYS A 330 1.58 21.64 1.92
CA LYS A 330 1.82 23.09 1.88
C LYS A 330 3.30 23.39 1.64
N ASN A 331 4.20 22.76 2.40
CA ASN A 331 5.64 23.01 2.35
C ASN A 331 6.28 22.59 1.00
N GLU A 332 5.76 21.51 0.39
CA GLU A 332 6.24 21.03 -0.91
C GLU A 332 5.52 21.71 -2.12
N GLY A 333 4.65 22.69 -1.86
CA GLY A 333 3.93 23.42 -2.89
C GLY A 333 2.88 22.59 -3.65
N TRP A 334 2.37 21.52 -3.01
CA TRP A 334 1.27 20.76 -3.58
C TRP A 334 -0.08 21.45 -3.34
N LEU A 335 -0.23 22.15 -2.20
CA LEU A 335 -1.39 22.95 -1.80
C LEU A 335 -1.05 24.44 -1.76
#